data_dffead7f91e3a3a1363b0feab054f869
#
_entry.id   dffead7f91e3a3a1363b0feab054f869
#
_cell.length_a   1.000
_cell.length_b   1.000
_cell.length_c   1.000
_cell.angle_alpha   90.00
_cell.angle_beta   90.00
_cell.angle_gamma   90.00
#
_symmetry.space_group_name_H-M   'P 1'
#
loop_
_entity.id
_entity.type
_entity.pdbx_description
1 polymer ?
#
loop_
_entity_poly.entity_id
_entity_poly.type
_entity_poly.pdbx_seq_one_letter_code
_entity_poly.pdbx_strand_id
1 'polypeptide(L)'
;NEAKGEVNEHDDILLAAVLRLHEQNPMLGLRGVRLGLVIQHLFQMQTQAIMEAAAIVATKGAAVTAEIMVPLVGSANELALIRQEIDYAVHEARVARSVHFDHKVGTMIELPRAAVTAREIATVADFFSFGTNDLTQMVWGFSRDDVESSFFSEYLEKGIFPASPFETIDRDGVGRLVRIAAWEGRETKPDLKLGICGEHGGDPESVHFFEERKLD
;
A
#
# COMPACT_ATOMS: atom_id res chain seq x y z
N ASN A 1 20.51 22.78 20.59
CA ASN A 1 20.73 23.27 21.97
C ASN A 1 21.99 22.64 22.60
N GLU A 2 22.34 21.36 22.32
CA GLU A 2 23.64 20.76 22.72
C GLU A 2 24.86 21.64 22.35
N ALA A 3 24.81 22.28 21.19
CA ALA A 3 25.88 23.17 20.74
C ALA A 3 26.02 24.48 21.57
N LYS A 4 25.05 24.78 22.43
CA LYS A 4 25.05 25.97 23.32
C LYS A 4 25.19 25.64 24.81
N GLY A 5 25.30 24.33 25.17
CA GLY A 5 25.46 23.90 26.57
C GLY A 5 24.24 24.13 27.46
N GLU A 6 23.08 24.46 26.90
CA GLU A 6 21.83 24.57 27.64
C GLU A 6 21.08 23.22 27.54
N VAL A 7 21.15 22.46 28.63
CA VAL A 7 20.38 21.21 28.77
C VAL A 7 19.00 21.57 29.30
N ASN A 8 17.97 21.25 28.51
CA ASN A 8 16.57 21.41 28.91
C ASN A 8 15.96 20.01 29.02
N GLU A 9 15.43 19.64 30.16
CA GLU A 9 14.83 18.33 30.43
C GLU A 9 13.76 17.94 29.38
N HIS A 10 13.02 18.91 28.88
CA HIS A 10 12.02 18.71 27.81
C HIS A 10 12.69 18.32 26.48
N ASP A 11 13.79 18.98 26.12
CA ASP A 11 14.55 18.68 24.89
C ASP A 11 15.20 17.30 24.97
N ASP A 12 15.67 16.89 26.15
CA ASP A 12 16.24 15.55 26.36
C ASP A 12 15.17 14.45 26.20
N ILE A 13 13.96 14.68 26.73
CA ILE A 13 12.82 13.75 26.54
C ILE A 13 12.45 13.65 25.06
N LEU A 14 12.38 14.76 24.35
CA LEU A 14 12.09 14.80 22.91
C LEU A 14 13.20 14.09 22.11
N LEU A 15 14.46 14.37 22.40
CA LEU A 15 15.60 13.72 21.74
C LEU A 15 15.57 12.20 21.97
N ALA A 16 15.36 11.76 23.20
CA ALA A 16 15.22 10.35 23.50
C ALA A 16 14.05 9.69 22.75
N ALA A 17 12.92 10.38 22.61
CA ALA A 17 11.79 9.90 21.83
C ALA A 17 12.12 9.81 20.33
N VAL A 18 12.78 10.81 19.75
CA VAL A 18 13.22 10.82 18.34
C VAL A 18 14.20 9.68 18.09
N LEU A 19 15.21 9.51 18.94
CA LEU A 19 16.19 8.42 18.81
C LEU A 19 15.55 7.04 18.91
N ARG A 20 14.54 6.86 19.77
CA ARG A 20 13.79 5.60 19.89
C ARG A 20 12.94 5.31 18.66
N LEU A 21 12.42 6.35 17.98
CA LEU A 21 11.61 6.22 16.77
C LEU A 21 12.46 6.12 15.51
N HIS A 22 13.77 6.29 15.60
CA HIS A 22 14.67 6.15 14.45
C HIS A 22 14.75 4.69 14.02
N GLU A 23 14.25 4.40 12.81
CA GLU A 23 14.25 3.06 12.25
C GLU A 23 15.53 2.79 11.46
N GLN A 24 16.08 1.57 11.58
CA GLN A 24 17.26 1.13 10.81
C GLN A 24 16.90 0.94 9.34
N ASN A 25 15.70 0.44 9.07
CA ASN A 25 15.16 0.24 7.72
C ASN A 25 13.70 0.69 7.69
N PRO A 26 13.43 1.96 7.35
CA PRO A 26 12.06 2.51 7.33
C PRO A 26 11.11 1.79 6.37
N MET A 27 11.63 1.19 5.29
CA MET A 27 10.82 0.43 4.34
C MET A 27 10.16 -0.81 5.00
N LEU A 28 10.86 -1.43 5.96
CA LEU A 28 10.37 -2.61 6.68
C LEU A 28 9.76 -2.27 8.05
N GLY A 29 9.71 -1.00 8.42
CA GLY A 29 9.35 -0.52 9.74
C GLY A 29 7.88 -0.16 9.92
N LEU A 30 7.64 0.87 10.74
CA LEU A 30 6.33 1.33 11.16
C LEU A 30 5.71 2.28 10.13
N ARG A 31 5.01 1.73 9.16
CA ARG A 31 4.31 2.46 8.08
C ARG A 31 3.04 1.72 7.64
N GLY A 32 2.20 2.36 6.84
CA GLY A 32 1.01 1.75 6.27
C GLY A 32 0.07 1.16 7.32
N VAL A 33 -0.44 -0.05 7.10
CA VAL A 33 -1.34 -0.73 8.02
C VAL A 33 -0.77 -0.88 9.42
N ARG A 34 0.56 -1.09 9.55
CA ARG A 34 1.24 -1.23 10.84
C ARG A 34 1.08 0.03 11.68
N LEU A 35 1.28 1.20 11.04
CA LEU A 35 1.10 2.50 11.69
C LEU A 35 -0.35 2.72 12.11
N GLY A 36 -1.32 2.37 11.25
CA GLY A 36 -2.75 2.48 11.57
C GLY A 36 -3.17 1.62 12.75
N LEU A 37 -2.59 0.41 12.87
CA LEU A 37 -2.89 -0.49 13.99
C LEU A 37 -2.24 -0.05 15.32
N VAL A 38 -1.11 0.65 15.27
CA VAL A 38 -0.40 1.12 16.47
C VAL A 38 -0.91 2.47 16.96
N ILE A 39 -1.24 3.38 16.04
CA ILE A 39 -1.80 4.70 16.36
C ILE A 39 -3.32 4.62 16.22
N GLN A 40 -4.00 4.45 17.35
CA GLN A 40 -5.46 4.36 17.40
C GLN A 40 -6.14 5.53 16.69
N HIS A 41 -7.20 5.26 15.96
CA HIS A 41 -8.03 6.22 15.24
C HIS A 41 -7.35 7.02 14.13
N LEU A 42 -6.10 6.73 13.77
CA LEU A 42 -5.42 7.42 12.68
C LEU A 42 -6.16 7.23 11.36
N PHE A 43 -6.46 5.99 11.00
CA PHE A 43 -7.18 5.68 9.76
C PHE A 43 -8.65 6.06 9.81
N GLN A 44 -9.26 6.01 10.99
CA GLN A 44 -10.60 6.55 11.20
C GLN A 44 -10.67 8.05 10.87
N MET A 45 -9.73 8.85 11.36
CA MET A 45 -9.64 10.29 11.07
C MET A 45 -9.44 10.56 9.57
N GLN A 46 -8.51 9.84 8.92
CA GLN A 46 -8.27 9.99 7.49
C GLN A 46 -9.51 9.60 6.66
N THR A 47 -10.15 8.50 7.03
CA THR A 47 -11.40 8.05 6.40
C THR A 47 -12.50 9.08 6.57
N GLN A 48 -12.67 9.64 7.76
CA GLN A 48 -13.66 10.67 8.01
C GLN A 48 -13.47 11.86 7.06
N ALA A 49 -12.24 12.35 6.90
CA ALA A 49 -11.95 13.46 5.98
C ALA A 49 -12.33 13.12 4.52
N ILE A 50 -12.01 11.90 4.06
CA ILE A 50 -12.37 11.42 2.72
C ILE A 50 -13.89 11.35 2.57
N MET A 51 -14.58 10.79 3.56
CA MET A 51 -16.04 10.61 3.51
C MET A 51 -16.79 11.93 3.61
N GLU A 52 -16.31 12.88 4.36
CA GLU A 52 -16.88 14.24 4.40
C GLU A 52 -16.75 14.93 3.04
N ALA A 53 -15.59 14.80 2.37
CA ALA A 53 -15.42 15.30 1.01
C ALA A 53 -16.36 14.60 0.01
N ALA A 54 -16.47 13.27 0.08
CA ALA A 54 -17.39 12.50 -0.76
C ALA A 54 -18.84 12.93 -0.54
N ALA A 55 -19.26 13.13 0.71
CA ALA A 55 -20.59 13.62 1.05
C ALA A 55 -20.88 15.01 0.48
N ILE A 56 -19.92 15.94 0.57
CA ILE A 56 -20.04 17.29 -0.02
C ILE A 56 -20.25 17.22 -1.55
N VAL A 57 -19.53 16.33 -2.23
CA VAL A 57 -19.66 16.16 -3.68
C VAL A 57 -20.99 15.50 -4.04
N ALA A 58 -21.39 14.48 -3.29
CA ALA A 58 -22.67 13.78 -3.49
C ALA A 58 -23.88 14.71 -3.29
N THR A 59 -23.84 15.60 -2.29
CA THR A 59 -24.93 16.60 -2.08
C THR A 59 -25.07 17.60 -3.22
N LYS A 60 -24.05 17.74 -4.07
CA LYS A 60 -24.11 18.55 -5.31
C LYS A 60 -24.66 17.76 -6.50
N GLY A 61 -25.11 16.52 -6.31
CA GLY A 61 -25.72 15.68 -7.32
C GLY A 61 -24.74 14.85 -8.16
N ALA A 62 -23.47 14.79 -7.79
CA ALA A 62 -22.52 13.91 -8.46
C ALA A 62 -22.57 12.47 -7.90
N ALA A 63 -22.46 11.49 -8.77
CA ALA A 63 -22.24 10.11 -8.36
C ALA A 63 -20.81 9.96 -7.81
N VAL A 64 -20.69 9.47 -6.60
CA VAL A 64 -19.40 9.30 -5.92
C VAL A 64 -19.24 7.87 -5.45
N THR A 65 -18.11 7.25 -5.78
CA THR A 65 -17.62 6.01 -5.15
C THR A 65 -16.24 6.28 -4.59
N ALA A 66 -16.08 6.20 -3.29
CA ALA A 66 -14.78 6.37 -2.64
C ALA A 66 -14.07 5.00 -2.53
N GLU A 67 -12.87 4.89 -3.05
CA GLU A 67 -12.03 3.70 -2.93
C GLU A 67 -10.89 3.97 -1.94
N ILE A 68 -10.92 3.28 -0.80
CA ILE A 68 -9.92 3.40 0.26
C ILE A 68 -8.98 2.21 0.17
N MET A 69 -7.70 2.47 -0.08
CA MET A 69 -6.68 1.46 -0.22
C MET A 69 -5.74 1.45 0.99
N VAL A 70 -5.69 0.33 1.69
CA VAL A 70 -4.80 0.14 2.85
C VAL A 70 -3.47 -0.44 2.41
N PRO A 71 -2.34 0.26 2.59
CA PRO A 71 -1.04 -0.22 2.15
C PRO A 71 -0.38 -1.15 3.16
N LEU A 72 0.60 -1.93 2.71
CA LEU A 72 1.48 -2.83 3.48
C LEU A 72 0.75 -3.93 4.27
N VAL A 73 -0.43 -4.31 3.84
CA VAL A 73 -1.17 -5.43 4.42
C VAL A 73 -0.43 -6.73 4.12
N GLY A 74 -0.08 -7.46 5.17
CA GLY A 74 0.53 -8.77 5.08
C GLY A 74 -0.40 -9.92 5.46
N SER A 75 -1.57 -9.63 6.05
CA SER A 75 -2.55 -10.64 6.44
C SER A 75 -3.99 -10.14 6.38
N ALA A 76 -4.94 -11.06 6.19
CA ALA A 76 -6.37 -10.73 6.23
C ALA A 76 -6.80 -10.10 7.56
N ASN A 77 -6.20 -10.50 8.67
CA ASN A 77 -6.53 -9.96 9.99
C ASN A 77 -6.16 -8.49 10.14
N GLU A 78 -5.01 -8.06 9.60
CA GLU A 78 -4.63 -6.64 9.60
C GLU A 78 -5.68 -5.81 8.85
N LEU A 79 -6.06 -6.25 7.65
CA LEU A 79 -7.06 -5.56 6.85
C LEU A 79 -8.43 -5.56 7.53
N ALA A 80 -8.83 -6.67 8.16
CA ALA A 80 -10.12 -6.79 8.83
C ALA A 80 -10.26 -5.81 10.01
N LEU A 81 -9.19 -5.63 10.80
CA LEU A 81 -9.19 -4.67 11.92
C LEU A 81 -9.32 -3.23 11.41
N ILE A 82 -8.52 -2.85 10.42
CA ILE A 82 -8.58 -1.50 9.85
C ILE A 82 -9.90 -1.26 9.12
N ARG A 83 -10.46 -2.27 8.44
CA ARG A 83 -11.76 -2.16 7.78
C ARG A 83 -12.88 -1.82 8.76
N GLN A 84 -12.87 -2.35 9.99
CA GLN A 84 -13.85 -2.00 11.00
C GLN A 84 -13.81 -0.50 11.34
N GLU A 85 -12.61 0.09 11.48
CA GLU A 85 -12.46 1.53 11.73
C GLU A 85 -12.94 2.36 10.53
N ILE A 86 -12.62 1.91 9.31
CA ILE A 86 -13.06 2.57 8.07
C ILE A 86 -14.59 2.54 7.96
N ASP A 87 -15.20 1.36 8.09
CA ASP A 87 -16.65 1.18 7.96
C ASP A 87 -17.40 1.99 9.02
N TYR A 88 -16.86 2.08 10.23
CA TYR A 88 -17.40 2.94 11.28
C TYR A 88 -17.38 4.42 10.87
N ALA A 89 -16.24 4.94 10.40
CA ALA A 89 -16.11 6.33 9.97
C ALA A 89 -17.02 6.65 8.77
N VAL A 90 -17.17 5.72 7.84
CA VAL A 90 -18.10 5.84 6.70
C VAL A 90 -19.54 5.96 7.19
N HIS A 91 -19.95 5.10 8.14
CA HIS A 91 -21.29 5.14 8.72
C HIS A 91 -21.57 6.51 9.37
N GLU A 92 -20.67 6.99 10.23
CA GLU A 92 -20.79 8.28 10.91
C GLU A 92 -20.93 9.45 9.92
N ALA A 93 -20.10 9.47 8.87
CA ALA A 93 -20.17 10.53 7.86
C ALA A 93 -21.50 10.53 7.08
N ARG A 94 -22.01 9.35 6.72
CA ARG A 94 -23.33 9.21 6.05
C ARG A 94 -24.48 9.69 6.94
N VAL A 95 -24.46 9.32 8.20
CA VAL A 95 -25.49 9.76 9.19
C VAL A 95 -25.43 11.26 9.39
N ALA A 96 -24.24 11.83 9.66
CA ALA A 96 -24.07 13.25 9.93
C ALA A 96 -24.52 14.14 8.76
N ARG A 97 -24.39 13.69 7.52
CA ARG A 97 -24.75 14.44 6.31
C ARG A 97 -26.08 14.01 5.69
N SER A 98 -26.73 12.98 6.21
CA SER A 98 -27.97 12.41 5.66
C SER A 98 -27.86 12.14 4.14
N VAL A 99 -26.72 11.64 3.68
CA VAL A 99 -26.42 11.37 2.26
C VAL A 99 -25.90 9.95 2.09
N HIS A 100 -26.27 9.33 0.97
CA HIS A 100 -25.74 8.03 0.59
C HIS A 100 -24.74 8.19 -0.57
N PHE A 101 -23.64 7.49 -0.49
CA PHE A 101 -22.62 7.32 -1.54
C PHE A 101 -21.95 5.96 -1.35
N ASP A 102 -21.39 5.41 -2.43
CA ASP A 102 -20.72 4.13 -2.37
C ASP A 102 -19.27 4.26 -1.90
N HIS A 103 -18.77 3.21 -1.27
CA HIS A 103 -17.36 3.09 -0.93
C HIS A 103 -16.88 1.65 -1.10
N LYS A 104 -15.58 1.50 -1.30
CA LYS A 104 -14.88 0.22 -1.33
C LYS A 104 -13.64 0.30 -0.47
N VAL A 105 -13.32 -0.80 0.20
CA VAL A 105 -12.09 -0.95 0.98
C VAL A 105 -11.24 -2.04 0.36
N GLY A 106 -10.08 -1.67 -0.14
CA GLY A 106 -9.14 -2.61 -0.75
C GLY A 106 -7.76 -2.52 -0.12
N THR A 107 -6.84 -3.26 -0.67
CA THR A 107 -5.47 -3.27 -0.19
C THR A 107 -4.47 -3.24 -1.32
N MET A 108 -3.27 -2.80 -1.00
CA MET A 108 -2.12 -2.93 -1.87
C MET A 108 -1.49 -4.33 -1.68
N ILE A 109 -1.30 -5.05 -2.79
CA ILE A 109 -0.49 -6.27 -2.81
C ILE A 109 0.92 -5.87 -3.19
N GLU A 110 1.75 -5.69 -2.17
CA GLU A 110 3.12 -5.18 -2.32
C GLU A 110 4.14 -5.91 -1.44
N LEU A 111 3.66 -6.84 -0.60
CA LEU A 111 4.50 -7.75 0.15
C LEU A 111 4.44 -9.15 -0.47
N PRO A 112 5.55 -9.87 -0.59
CA PRO A 112 5.55 -11.26 -1.06
C PRO A 112 4.59 -12.15 -0.27
N ARG A 113 4.49 -11.93 1.06
CA ARG A 113 3.53 -12.64 1.90
C ARG A 113 2.08 -12.39 1.48
N ALA A 114 1.72 -11.13 1.22
CA ALA A 114 0.38 -10.79 0.76
C ALA A 114 0.04 -11.48 -0.57
N ALA A 115 1.01 -11.54 -1.48
CA ALA A 115 0.81 -12.18 -2.78
C ALA A 115 0.55 -13.69 -2.67
N VAL A 116 1.24 -14.39 -1.76
CA VAL A 116 1.05 -15.85 -1.57
C VAL A 116 -0.07 -16.21 -0.59
N THR A 117 -0.72 -15.23 0.03
CA THR A 117 -1.91 -15.41 0.88
C THR A 117 -3.09 -14.55 0.40
N ALA A 118 -3.11 -14.28 -0.90
CA ALA A 118 -4.12 -13.40 -1.51
C ALA A 118 -5.54 -13.96 -1.40
N ARG A 119 -5.70 -15.27 -1.36
CA ARG A 119 -6.97 -15.96 -1.14
C ARG A 119 -7.66 -15.47 0.13
N GLU A 120 -6.93 -15.48 1.24
CA GLU A 120 -7.44 -15.05 2.54
C GLU A 120 -7.71 -13.55 2.57
N ILE A 121 -6.82 -12.74 1.99
CA ILE A 121 -6.98 -11.29 1.95
C ILE A 121 -8.19 -10.89 1.10
N ALA A 122 -8.47 -11.59 0.00
CA ALA A 122 -9.62 -11.34 -0.87
C ALA A 122 -10.96 -11.52 -0.15
N THR A 123 -11.03 -12.32 0.92
CA THR A 123 -12.26 -12.46 1.72
C THR A 123 -12.67 -11.16 2.40
N VAL A 124 -11.72 -10.26 2.64
CA VAL A 124 -11.91 -9.00 3.36
C VAL A 124 -11.85 -7.78 2.42
N ALA A 125 -11.08 -7.86 1.35
CA ALA A 125 -10.87 -6.75 0.41
C ALA A 125 -11.98 -6.68 -0.66
N ASP A 126 -12.30 -5.46 -1.10
CA ASP A 126 -13.19 -5.21 -2.25
C ASP A 126 -12.41 -5.06 -3.57
N PHE A 127 -11.12 -4.77 -3.48
CA PHE A 127 -10.20 -4.70 -4.62
C PHE A 127 -8.75 -4.91 -4.18
N PHE A 128 -7.89 -5.27 -5.13
CA PHE A 128 -6.45 -5.24 -4.97
C PHE A 128 -5.83 -4.20 -5.90
N SER A 129 -4.74 -3.59 -5.45
CA SER A 129 -3.84 -2.82 -6.30
C SER A 129 -2.42 -3.34 -6.09
N PHE A 130 -1.72 -3.67 -7.16
CA PHE A 130 -0.36 -4.18 -7.06
C PHE A 130 0.63 -3.03 -6.91
N GLY A 131 1.24 -2.88 -5.71
CA GLY A 131 2.31 -1.93 -5.41
C GLY A 131 3.64 -2.46 -5.89
N THR A 132 3.86 -2.41 -7.20
CA THR A 132 5.00 -3.10 -7.84
C THR A 132 6.35 -2.53 -7.46
N ASN A 133 6.44 -1.28 -6.99
CA ASN A 133 7.69 -0.70 -6.50
C ASN A 133 8.17 -1.43 -5.24
N ASP A 134 7.34 -1.48 -4.19
CA ASP A 134 7.68 -2.19 -2.95
C ASP A 134 7.79 -3.70 -3.19
N LEU A 135 6.90 -4.28 -4.00
CA LEU A 135 6.97 -5.72 -4.31
C LEU A 135 8.29 -6.08 -4.99
N THR A 136 8.79 -5.27 -5.92
CA THR A 136 10.08 -5.47 -6.58
C THR A 136 11.22 -5.43 -5.56
N GLN A 137 11.26 -4.42 -4.70
CA GLN A 137 12.28 -4.30 -3.66
C GLN A 137 12.28 -5.51 -2.71
N MET A 138 11.10 -5.95 -2.27
CA MET A 138 10.97 -7.08 -1.34
C MET A 138 11.33 -8.43 -1.99
N VAL A 139 11.01 -8.62 -3.26
CA VAL A 139 11.30 -9.87 -3.99
C VAL A 139 12.78 -10.00 -4.31
N TRP A 140 13.41 -8.92 -4.74
CA TRP A 140 14.85 -8.89 -5.00
C TRP A 140 15.69 -8.76 -3.72
N GLY A 141 15.10 -8.32 -2.60
CA GLY A 141 15.82 -7.99 -1.38
C GLY A 141 16.68 -6.74 -1.56
N PHE A 142 16.24 -5.79 -2.37
CA PHE A 142 16.93 -4.54 -2.68
C PHE A 142 16.23 -3.36 -2.00
N SER A 143 17.03 -2.44 -1.48
CA SER A 143 16.60 -1.06 -1.29
C SER A 143 16.97 -0.29 -2.55
N ARG A 144 16.02 0.28 -3.26
CA ARG A 144 16.24 0.97 -4.53
C ARG A 144 17.33 2.02 -4.41
N ASP A 145 17.21 2.90 -3.41
CA ASP A 145 18.13 4.00 -3.20
C ASP A 145 19.57 3.52 -2.92
N ASP A 146 19.71 2.41 -2.18
CA ASP A 146 21.02 1.84 -1.84
C ASP A 146 21.66 1.13 -3.04
N VAL A 147 20.89 0.37 -3.82
CA VAL A 147 21.45 -0.41 -4.92
C VAL A 147 21.78 0.44 -6.14
N GLU A 148 20.95 1.46 -6.45
CA GLU A 148 21.20 2.38 -7.57
C GLU A 148 22.50 3.15 -7.40
N SER A 149 22.87 3.47 -6.16
CA SER A 149 24.12 4.17 -5.83
C SER A 149 25.34 3.26 -5.70
N SER A 150 25.16 1.93 -5.74
CA SER A 150 26.24 0.96 -5.47
C SER A 150 26.51 -0.01 -6.63
N PHE A 151 25.86 -1.16 -6.67
CA PHE A 151 26.21 -2.26 -7.60
C PHE A 151 25.26 -2.40 -8.81
N PHE A 152 24.24 -1.59 -8.91
CA PHE A 152 23.17 -1.74 -9.89
C PHE A 152 23.66 -1.68 -11.35
N SER A 153 24.54 -0.71 -11.66
CA SER A 153 25.13 -0.57 -13.00
C SER A 153 25.92 -1.81 -13.38
N GLU A 154 26.68 -2.38 -12.45
CA GLU A 154 27.46 -3.59 -12.69
C GLU A 154 26.57 -4.82 -12.96
N TYR A 155 25.42 -4.91 -12.33
CA TYR A 155 24.44 -5.97 -12.58
C TYR A 155 23.83 -5.88 -13.97
N LEU A 156 23.54 -4.67 -14.45
CA LEU A 156 23.10 -4.43 -15.83
C LEU A 156 24.20 -4.79 -16.84
N GLU A 157 25.43 -4.33 -16.63
CA GLU A 157 26.57 -4.64 -17.51
C GLU A 157 26.86 -6.13 -17.59
N LYS A 158 26.70 -6.86 -16.50
CA LYS A 158 26.86 -8.32 -16.44
C LYS A 158 25.66 -9.10 -17.00
N GLY A 159 24.57 -8.41 -17.37
CA GLY A 159 23.36 -9.02 -17.89
C GLY A 159 22.61 -9.89 -16.88
N ILE A 160 22.74 -9.60 -15.56
CA ILE A 160 22.00 -10.31 -14.51
C ILE A 160 20.51 -10.03 -14.65
N PHE A 161 20.13 -8.82 -15.04
CA PHE A 161 18.79 -8.54 -15.55
C PHE A 161 18.90 -7.79 -16.89
N PRO A 162 17.95 -8.04 -17.82
CA PRO A 162 17.98 -7.47 -19.16
C PRO A 162 17.67 -5.98 -19.18
N ALA A 163 16.89 -5.52 -18.22
CA ALA A 163 16.52 -4.12 -18.00
C ALA A 163 16.36 -3.89 -16.48
N SER A 164 16.32 -2.62 -16.07
CA SER A 164 16.09 -2.29 -14.67
C SER A 164 14.75 -2.91 -14.19
N PRO A 165 14.76 -3.76 -13.13
CA PRO A 165 13.54 -4.30 -12.57
C PRO A 165 12.67 -3.24 -11.87
N PHE A 166 13.14 -2.00 -11.75
CA PHE A 166 12.37 -0.85 -11.26
C PHE A 166 11.68 -0.07 -12.39
N GLU A 167 12.08 -0.27 -13.64
CA GLU A 167 11.47 0.33 -14.83
C GLU A 167 10.53 -0.64 -15.52
N THR A 168 11.02 -1.84 -15.85
CA THR A 168 10.26 -2.91 -16.49
C THR A 168 10.08 -4.07 -15.52
N ILE A 169 8.86 -4.60 -15.40
CA ILE A 169 8.54 -5.63 -14.43
C ILE A 169 9.36 -6.90 -14.63
N ASP A 170 9.96 -7.41 -13.55
CA ASP A 170 10.54 -8.73 -13.49
C ASP A 170 9.43 -9.79 -13.63
N ARG A 171 9.26 -10.33 -14.83
CA ARG A 171 8.20 -11.29 -15.17
C ARG A 171 8.32 -12.62 -14.43
N ASP A 172 9.55 -13.03 -14.09
CA ASP A 172 9.85 -14.34 -13.51
C ASP A 172 9.66 -14.38 -12.00
N GLY A 173 10.12 -13.34 -11.29
CA GLY A 173 9.98 -13.20 -9.84
C GLY A 173 8.72 -12.45 -9.46
N VAL A 174 8.73 -11.14 -9.65
CA VAL A 174 7.62 -10.24 -9.27
C VAL A 174 6.35 -10.59 -10.02
N GLY A 175 6.43 -10.77 -11.33
CA GLY A 175 5.32 -11.13 -12.19
C GLY A 175 4.69 -12.47 -11.83
N ARG A 176 5.47 -13.42 -11.31
CA ARG A 176 4.92 -14.68 -10.79
C ARG A 176 4.06 -14.46 -9.55
N LEU A 177 4.48 -13.61 -8.64
CA LEU A 177 3.68 -13.27 -7.45
C LEU A 177 2.41 -12.51 -7.82
N VAL A 178 2.48 -11.58 -8.77
CA VAL A 178 1.29 -10.90 -9.32
C VAL A 178 0.29 -11.92 -9.89
N ARG A 179 0.76 -12.89 -10.65
CA ARG A 179 -0.11 -13.97 -11.20
C ARG A 179 -0.77 -14.80 -10.11
N ILE A 180 -0.03 -15.20 -9.08
CA ILE A 180 -0.57 -15.99 -7.96
C ILE A 180 -1.67 -15.19 -7.27
N ALA A 181 -1.38 -13.94 -6.91
CA ALA A 181 -2.34 -13.10 -6.19
C ALA A 181 -3.59 -12.77 -7.02
N ALA A 182 -3.43 -12.49 -8.31
CA ALA A 182 -4.55 -12.21 -9.20
C ALA A 182 -5.45 -13.45 -9.35
N TRP A 183 -4.87 -14.62 -9.55
CA TRP A 183 -5.60 -15.87 -9.68
C TRP A 183 -6.32 -16.24 -8.37
N GLU A 184 -5.62 -16.30 -7.25
CA GLU A 184 -6.20 -16.64 -5.95
C GLU A 184 -7.26 -15.64 -5.49
N GLY A 185 -7.02 -14.36 -5.74
CA GLY A 185 -7.97 -13.30 -5.43
C GLY A 185 -9.30 -13.50 -6.17
N ARG A 186 -9.26 -13.76 -7.49
CA ARG A 186 -10.45 -14.00 -8.31
C ARG A 186 -11.09 -15.36 -8.09
N GLU A 187 -10.36 -16.38 -7.68
CA GLU A 187 -10.98 -17.63 -7.22
C GLU A 187 -11.86 -17.40 -5.99
N THR A 188 -11.46 -16.51 -5.09
CA THR A 188 -12.23 -16.19 -3.89
C THR A 188 -13.37 -15.21 -4.18
N LYS A 189 -13.10 -14.20 -4.99
CA LYS A 189 -14.05 -13.16 -5.39
C LYS A 189 -13.96 -12.93 -6.90
N PRO A 190 -14.84 -13.57 -7.71
CA PRO A 190 -14.75 -13.50 -9.17
C PRO A 190 -14.73 -12.09 -9.76
N ASP A 191 -15.43 -11.14 -9.12
CA ASP A 191 -15.53 -9.74 -9.55
C ASP A 191 -14.50 -8.83 -8.85
N LEU A 192 -13.44 -9.41 -8.28
CA LEU A 192 -12.39 -8.64 -7.62
C LEU A 192 -11.70 -7.75 -8.63
N LYS A 193 -11.80 -6.43 -8.44
CA LYS A 193 -11.06 -5.44 -9.22
C LYS A 193 -9.58 -5.54 -8.91
N LEU A 194 -8.74 -5.57 -9.95
CA LEU A 194 -7.29 -5.72 -9.83
C LEU A 194 -6.60 -4.58 -10.59
N GLY A 195 -6.00 -3.65 -9.88
CA GLY A 195 -5.29 -2.51 -10.44
C GLY A 195 -3.78 -2.56 -10.20
N ILE A 196 -3.07 -1.64 -10.87
CA ILE A 196 -1.63 -1.39 -10.68
C ILE A 196 -1.46 0.02 -10.14
N CYS A 197 -0.56 0.20 -9.18
CA CYS A 197 -0.22 1.50 -8.61
C CYS A 197 1.29 1.74 -8.49
N GLY A 198 2.11 0.95 -9.15
CA GLY A 198 3.56 1.17 -9.25
C GLY A 198 3.98 1.86 -10.54
N GLU A 199 5.24 2.26 -10.63
CA GLU A 199 5.82 2.89 -11.82
C GLU A 199 5.68 2.04 -13.09
N HIS A 200 5.68 0.72 -12.93
CA HIS A 200 5.47 -0.25 -14.01
C HIS A 200 4.14 -0.08 -14.75
N GLY A 201 3.15 0.58 -14.14
CA GLY A 201 1.90 0.93 -14.83
C GLY A 201 2.08 1.98 -15.94
N GLY A 202 3.23 2.64 -16.00
CA GLY A 202 3.61 3.58 -17.08
C GLY A 202 4.57 2.98 -18.12
N ASP A 203 5.08 1.77 -17.91
CA ASP A 203 6.00 1.11 -18.84
C ASP A 203 5.23 0.22 -19.83
N PRO A 204 5.36 0.41 -21.17
CA PRO A 204 4.61 -0.34 -22.16
C PRO A 204 4.78 -1.85 -22.08
N GLU A 205 5.99 -2.34 -21.82
CA GLU A 205 6.27 -3.78 -21.70
C GLU A 205 5.60 -4.40 -20.48
N SER A 206 5.59 -3.66 -19.38
CA SER A 206 4.91 -4.06 -18.15
C SER A 206 3.40 -4.01 -18.30
N VAL A 207 2.85 -3.00 -18.98
CA VAL A 207 1.41 -2.90 -19.27
C VAL A 207 0.93 -4.09 -20.10
N HIS A 208 1.67 -4.50 -21.14
CA HIS A 208 1.37 -5.73 -21.88
C HIS A 208 1.30 -6.96 -20.98
N PHE A 209 2.25 -7.09 -20.05
CA PHE A 209 2.22 -8.20 -19.09
C PHE A 209 0.98 -8.17 -18.21
N PHE A 210 0.54 -6.98 -17.74
CA PHE A 210 -0.64 -6.83 -16.89
C PHE A 210 -1.93 -7.10 -17.65
N GLU A 211 -2.04 -6.64 -18.90
CA GLU A 211 -3.18 -6.91 -19.78
C GLU A 211 -3.38 -8.41 -20.00
N GLU A 212 -2.30 -9.16 -20.29
CA GLU A 212 -2.35 -10.61 -20.41
C GLU A 212 -2.89 -11.31 -19.15
N ARG A 213 -2.80 -10.69 -18.00
CA ARG A 213 -3.30 -11.19 -16.70
C ARG A 213 -4.68 -10.63 -16.35
N LYS A 214 -5.30 -9.88 -17.28
CA LYS A 214 -6.61 -9.26 -17.13
C LYS A 214 -6.71 -8.38 -15.87
N LEU A 215 -5.67 -7.59 -15.59
CA LEU A 215 -5.76 -6.52 -14.63
C LEU A 215 -6.57 -5.38 -15.26
N ASP A 216 -7.39 -4.70 -14.39
CA ASP A 216 -8.33 -3.66 -14.82
C ASP A 216 -7.64 -2.30 -15.02
#